data_112f4a988a14e4c2466d2e069813defe
#
_entry.id   112f4a988a14e4c2466d2e069813defe
#
_cell.length_a   1.000
_cell.length_b   1.000
_cell.length_c   1.000
_cell.angle_alpha   90.00
_cell.angle_beta   90.00
_cell.angle_gamma   90.00
#
_symmetry.space_group_name_H-M   'P 1'
#
loop_
_entity.id
_entity.type
_entity.pdbx_description
1 polymer ?
#
loop_
_entity_poly.entity_id
_entity_poly.type
_entity_poly.pdbx_seq_one_letter_code
_entity_poly.pdbx_strand_id
1 'polypeptide(L)'
;MFGAAKAYGPLTVISTMAWGLGYFGMPHILLRFMAISDKDKLKTSRRIATVWVFISMAIAIVIGVIGSAAVKNGTIALDNANSQRIIIEIAKLISDNSALLAIVAGVILAGILAATMSTSDSQLLAAASAVSQNIVKEFFGKNLS
;
A
#
# COMPACT_ATOMS: atom_id res chain seq x y z
N MET A 1 -7.44 -9.68 16.36
CA MET A 1 -7.48 -11.12 16.59
C MET A 1 -6.72 -11.78 15.47
N PHE A 2 -5.65 -12.46 15.78
CA PHE A 2 -5.04 -13.36 14.81
C PHE A 2 -6.10 -14.39 14.49
N GLY A 3 -6.45 -14.51 13.19
CA GLY A 3 -7.45 -15.46 12.75
C GLY A 3 -7.18 -16.85 13.34
N ALA A 4 -8.22 -17.58 13.64
CA ALA A 4 -8.10 -18.92 14.19
C ALA A 4 -7.07 -19.72 13.37
N ALA A 5 -6.24 -20.51 14.03
CA ALA A 5 -5.17 -21.32 13.39
C ALA A 5 -5.64 -22.14 12.19
N LYS A 6 -6.95 -22.36 12.04
CA LYS A 6 -7.61 -22.98 10.88
C LYS A 6 -7.60 -22.13 9.60
N ALA A 7 -7.37 -20.81 9.70
CA ALA A 7 -7.38 -19.89 8.54
C ALA A 7 -6.07 -19.90 7.73
N TYR A 8 -5.00 -20.49 8.27
CA TYR A 8 -3.67 -20.51 7.64
C TYR A 8 -3.27 -21.93 7.23
N GLY A 9 -4.09 -22.55 6.38
CA GLY A 9 -3.70 -23.79 5.73
C GLY A 9 -2.56 -23.59 4.73
N PRO A 10 -1.84 -24.68 4.35
CA PRO A 10 -0.73 -24.57 3.39
C PRO A 10 -1.16 -23.91 2.07
N LEU A 11 -2.37 -24.15 1.62
CA LEU A 11 -2.93 -23.53 0.42
C LEU A 11 -3.06 -22.00 0.56
N THR A 12 -3.48 -21.52 1.72
CA THR A 12 -3.59 -20.08 2.01
C THR A 12 -2.21 -19.41 2.00
N VAL A 13 -1.20 -20.08 2.58
CA VAL A 13 0.18 -19.58 2.58
C VAL A 13 0.72 -19.50 1.15
N ILE A 14 0.57 -20.56 0.36
CA ILE A 14 1.02 -20.60 -1.04
C ILE A 14 0.28 -19.54 -1.87
N SER A 15 -1.02 -19.37 -1.70
CA SER A 15 -1.81 -18.34 -2.38
C SER A 15 -1.34 -16.93 -2.04
N THR A 16 -1.04 -16.66 -0.76
CA THR A 16 -0.53 -15.37 -0.33
C THR A 16 0.87 -15.08 -0.87
N MET A 17 1.73 -16.10 -0.93
CA MET A 17 3.07 -15.97 -1.55
C MET A 17 2.99 -15.76 -3.06
N ALA A 18 2.06 -16.43 -3.75
CA ALA A 18 1.84 -16.27 -5.19
C ALA A 18 1.42 -14.83 -5.55
N TRP A 19 0.73 -14.14 -4.65
CA TRP A 19 0.39 -12.73 -4.82
C TRP A 19 1.64 -11.84 -4.90
N GLY A 20 2.65 -12.13 -4.08
CA GLY A 20 3.95 -11.44 -4.14
C GLY A 20 4.65 -11.63 -5.49
N LEU A 21 4.58 -12.83 -6.08
CA LEU A 21 5.14 -13.10 -7.42
C LEU A 21 4.40 -12.31 -8.51
N GLY A 22 3.06 -12.23 -8.43
CA GLY A 22 2.25 -11.45 -9.38
C GLY A 22 2.58 -9.96 -9.34
N TYR A 23 2.99 -9.45 -8.18
CA TYR A 23 3.35 -8.04 -8.00
C TYR A 23 4.56 -7.63 -8.85
N PHE A 24 5.51 -8.54 -9.07
CA PHE A 24 6.67 -8.28 -9.96
C PHE A 24 6.27 -8.10 -11.43
N GLY A 25 5.14 -8.64 -11.87
CA GLY A 25 4.64 -8.51 -13.23
C GLY A 25 3.82 -7.24 -13.48
N MET A 26 3.61 -6.41 -12.47
CA MET A 26 2.79 -5.19 -12.60
C MET A 26 3.50 -4.14 -13.47
N PRO A 27 2.86 -3.62 -14.55
CA PRO A 27 3.50 -2.72 -15.52
C PRO A 27 4.11 -1.46 -14.88
N HIS A 28 3.43 -0.86 -13.92
CA HIS A 28 3.91 0.34 -13.23
C HIS A 28 5.16 0.10 -12.35
N ILE A 29 5.41 -1.14 -11.94
CA ILE A 29 6.61 -1.54 -11.21
C ILE A 29 7.75 -1.79 -12.19
N LEU A 30 7.49 -2.53 -13.27
CA LEU A 30 8.47 -2.79 -14.31
C LEU A 30 8.99 -1.50 -14.94
N LEU A 31 8.11 -0.54 -15.22
CA LEU A 31 8.49 0.78 -15.76
C LEU A 31 9.50 1.51 -14.84
N ARG A 32 9.35 1.40 -13.52
CA ARG A 32 10.30 2.01 -12.56
C ARG A 32 11.69 1.37 -12.63
N PHE A 33 11.78 0.05 -12.83
CA PHE A 33 13.05 -0.64 -13.03
C PHE A 33 13.68 -0.30 -14.37
N MET A 34 12.88 -0.20 -15.42
CA MET A 34 13.34 0.14 -16.78
C MET A 34 13.80 1.60 -16.90
N ALA A 35 13.25 2.51 -16.11
CA ALA A 35 13.60 3.93 -16.09
C ALA A 35 14.94 4.24 -15.39
N ILE A 36 15.58 3.25 -14.76
CA ILE A 36 16.88 3.45 -14.12
C ILE A 36 17.98 3.49 -15.16
N SER A 37 18.66 4.64 -15.27
CA SER A 37 19.68 4.92 -16.29
C SER A 37 20.97 4.11 -16.11
N ASP A 38 21.26 3.59 -14.90
CA ASP A 38 22.52 2.95 -14.57
C ASP A 38 22.32 1.73 -13.67
N LYS A 39 22.97 0.61 -14.04
CA LYS A 39 22.88 -0.65 -13.29
C LYS A 39 23.44 -0.54 -11.85
N ASP A 40 24.43 0.32 -11.61
CA ASP A 40 25.00 0.49 -10.26
C ASP A 40 24.04 1.25 -9.34
N LYS A 41 23.24 2.17 -9.88
CA LYS A 41 22.16 2.84 -9.16
C LYS A 41 21.03 1.89 -8.74
N LEU A 42 20.84 0.80 -9.47
CA LEU A 42 19.85 -0.23 -9.12
C LEU A 42 20.15 -0.89 -7.77
N LYS A 43 21.42 -1.17 -7.46
CA LYS A 43 21.82 -1.74 -6.15
C LYS A 43 21.52 -0.78 -5.00
N THR A 44 21.80 0.49 -5.18
CA THR A 44 21.53 1.54 -4.19
C THR A 44 20.03 1.74 -4.00
N SER A 45 19.27 1.83 -5.08
CA SER A 45 17.81 1.94 -5.06
C SER A 45 17.18 0.76 -4.31
N ARG A 46 17.63 -0.46 -4.60
CA ARG A 46 17.15 -1.67 -3.90
C ARG A 46 17.43 -1.62 -2.40
N ARG A 47 18.62 -1.21 -1.97
CA ARG A 47 18.99 -1.09 -0.54
C ARG A 47 18.09 -0.08 0.17
N ILE A 48 17.91 1.10 -0.42
CA ILE A 48 17.05 2.15 0.15
C ILE A 48 15.61 1.65 0.24
N ALA A 49 15.08 1.05 -0.81
CA ALA A 49 13.72 0.50 -0.83
C ALA A 49 13.55 -0.61 0.22
N THR A 50 14.53 -1.51 0.38
CA THR A 50 14.47 -2.58 1.37
C THR A 50 14.43 -2.02 2.79
N VAL A 51 15.32 -1.07 3.14
CA VAL A 51 15.33 -0.42 4.46
C VAL A 51 14.00 0.29 4.73
N TRP A 52 13.48 1.01 3.72
CA TRP A 52 12.20 1.69 3.83
C TRP A 52 11.04 0.73 4.09
N VAL A 53 10.99 -0.38 3.36
CA VAL A 53 9.97 -1.43 3.56
C VAL A 53 10.05 -2.01 4.97
N PHE A 54 11.25 -2.30 5.48
CA PHE A 54 11.41 -2.80 6.84
C PHE A 54 10.88 -1.83 7.88
N ILE A 55 11.21 -0.54 7.77
CA ILE A 55 10.73 0.51 8.68
C ILE A 55 9.20 0.61 8.59
N SER A 56 8.64 0.67 7.39
CA SER A 56 7.20 0.77 7.17
C SER A 56 6.44 -0.43 7.73
N MET A 57 6.95 -1.63 7.53
CA MET A 57 6.35 -2.87 8.07
C MET A 57 6.40 -2.91 9.58
N ALA A 58 7.53 -2.51 10.19
CA ALA A 58 7.66 -2.43 11.65
C ALA A 58 6.63 -1.45 12.24
N ILE A 59 6.48 -0.27 11.66
CA ILE A 59 5.49 0.73 12.09
C ILE A 59 4.06 0.17 11.93
N ALA A 60 3.76 -0.48 10.81
CA ALA A 60 2.44 -1.07 10.58
C ALA A 60 2.10 -2.15 11.62
N ILE A 61 3.07 -2.99 11.99
CA ILE A 61 2.89 -4.02 13.04
C ILE A 61 2.63 -3.36 14.39
N VAL A 62 3.39 -2.33 14.75
CA VAL A 62 3.19 -1.59 16.01
C VAL A 62 1.80 -0.96 16.07
N ILE A 63 1.35 -0.30 14.99
CA ILE A 63 0.00 0.26 14.89
C ILE A 63 -1.06 -0.84 15.06
N GLY A 64 -0.87 -2.00 14.42
CA GLY A 64 -1.79 -3.13 14.55
C GLY A 64 -1.86 -3.69 15.97
N VAL A 65 -0.73 -3.81 16.67
CA VAL A 65 -0.65 -4.28 18.07
C VAL A 65 -1.33 -3.29 19.00
N ILE A 66 -0.99 -2.00 18.91
CA ILE A 66 -1.60 -0.94 19.74
C ILE A 66 -3.10 -0.86 19.47
N GLY A 67 -3.51 -0.88 18.19
CA GLY A 67 -4.91 -0.85 17.82
C GLY A 67 -5.68 -2.05 18.34
N SER A 68 -5.11 -3.26 18.26
CA SER A 68 -5.72 -4.47 18.83
C SER A 68 -5.88 -4.38 20.35
N ALA A 69 -4.92 -3.80 21.06
CA ALA A 69 -5.02 -3.57 22.49
C ALA A 69 -6.11 -2.55 22.83
N ALA A 70 -6.22 -1.46 22.06
CA ALA A 70 -7.23 -0.43 22.25
C ALA A 70 -8.66 -0.97 22.02
N VAL A 71 -8.84 -1.84 21.04
CA VAL A 71 -10.13 -2.53 20.80
C VAL A 71 -10.47 -3.47 21.96
N LYS A 72 -9.51 -4.25 22.46
CA LYS A 72 -9.73 -5.16 23.61
C LYS A 72 -10.09 -4.42 24.88
N ASN A 73 -9.50 -3.26 25.11
CA ASN A 73 -9.80 -2.41 26.27
C ASN A 73 -11.10 -1.60 26.12
N GLY A 74 -11.83 -1.74 25.02
CA GLY A 74 -13.07 -1.02 24.76
C GLY A 74 -12.89 0.47 24.42
N THR A 75 -11.65 0.94 24.23
CA THR A 75 -11.36 2.33 23.88
C THR A 75 -11.77 2.63 22.44
N ILE A 76 -11.68 1.62 21.56
CA ILE A 76 -12.09 1.70 20.15
C ILE A 76 -13.15 0.64 19.90
N ALA A 77 -14.33 1.07 19.46
CA ALA A 77 -15.41 0.17 19.05
C ALA A 77 -15.20 -0.22 17.56
N LEU A 78 -14.47 -1.29 17.31
CA LEU A 78 -14.26 -1.85 15.98
C LEU A 78 -14.74 -3.30 15.94
N ASP A 79 -15.61 -3.59 14.98
CA ASP A 79 -15.97 -4.97 14.64
C ASP A 79 -14.85 -5.63 13.83
N ASN A 80 -14.69 -6.95 13.97
CA ASN A 80 -13.66 -7.74 13.28
C ASN A 80 -13.69 -7.58 11.75
N ALA A 81 -14.86 -7.31 11.18
CA ALA A 81 -15.04 -7.05 9.75
C ALA A 81 -14.39 -5.73 9.30
N ASN A 82 -14.14 -4.80 10.20
CA ASN A 82 -13.64 -3.45 9.92
C ASN A 82 -12.22 -3.20 10.45
N SER A 83 -11.45 -4.24 10.72
CA SER A 83 -10.07 -4.15 11.25
C SER A 83 -9.14 -3.24 10.41
N GLN A 84 -9.42 -3.08 9.11
CA GLN A 84 -8.68 -2.19 8.21
C GLN A 84 -8.82 -0.71 8.56
N ARG A 85 -9.85 -0.33 9.31
CA ARG A 85 -10.12 1.06 9.71
C ARG A 85 -9.40 1.47 10.98
N ILE A 86 -8.60 0.59 11.58
CA ILE A 86 -7.94 0.82 12.87
C ILE A 86 -7.13 2.12 12.90
N ILE A 87 -6.42 2.45 11.83
CA ILE A 87 -5.60 3.66 11.75
C ILE A 87 -6.47 4.93 11.73
N ILE A 88 -7.66 4.86 11.12
CA ILE A 88 -8.62 5.96 11.06
C ILE A 88 -9.21 6.19 12.46
N GLU A 89 -9.56 5.12 13.17
CA GLU A 89 -10.10 5.22 14.53
C GLU A 89 -9.05 5.71 15.53
N ILE A 90 -7.79 5.31 15.37
CA ILE A 90 -6.67 5.86 16.16
C ILE A 90 -6.50 7.35 15.86
N ALA A 91 -6.51 7.76 14.60
CA ALA A 91 -6.42 9.17 14.22
C ALA A 91 -7.57 10.00 14.82
N LYS A 92 -8.78 9.46 14.81
CA LYS A 92 -9.96 10.08 15.43
C LYS A 92 -9.77 10.25 16.95
N LEU A 93 -9.37 9.18 17.64
CA LEU A 93 -9.06 9.24 19.08
C LEU A 93 -8.01 10.30 19.43
N ILE A 94 -6.98 10.43 18.60
CA ILE A 94 -5.93 11.45 18.78
C ILE A 94 -6.54 12.84 18.59
N SER A 95 -7.42 13.03 17.59
CA SER A 95 -8.01 14.33 17.27
C SER A 95 -8.89 14.90 18.38
N ASP A 96 -9.55 14.02 19.15
CA ASP A 96 -10.49 14.43 20.19
C ASP A 96 -9.81 15.06 21.43
N ASN A 97 -8.49 14.93 21.55
CA ASN A 97 -7.75 15.39 22.74
C ASN A 97 -7.33 16.86 22.69
N SER A 98 -7.00 17.42 21.52
CA SER A 98 -6.65 18.83 21.36
C SER A 98 -6.61 19.26 19.90
N ALA A 99 -6.71 20.57 19.64
CA ALA A 99 -6.64 21.13 18.29
C ALA A 99 -5.30 20.82 17.58
N LEU A 100 -4.20 20.78 18.31
CA LEU A 100 -2.88 20.46 17.77
C LEU A 100 -2.82 18.98 17.35
N LEU A 101 -3.39 18.09 18.15
CA LEU A 101 -3.47 16.66 17.84
C LEU A 101 -4.45 16.38 16.68
N ALA A 102 -5.49 17.21 16.53
CA ALA A 102 -6.38 17.14 15.37
C ALA A 102 -5.64 17.46 14.06
N ILE A 103 -4.71 18.42 14.06
CA ILE A 103 -3.85 18.71 12.91
C ILE A 103 -2.97 17.48 12.59
N VAL A 104 -2.35 16.87 13.59
CA VAL A 104 -1.55 15.65 13.40
C VAL A 104 -2.38 14.51 12.80
N ALA A 105 -3.58 14.28 13.32
CA ALA A 105 -4.50 13.29 12.78
C ALA A 105 -4.88 13.60 11.31
N GLY A 106 -5.12 14.86 10.99
CA GLY A 106 -5.37 15.33 9.62
C GLY A 106 -4.20 15.04 8.68
N VAL A 107 -2.96 15.27 9.12
CA VAL A 107 -1.75 14.95 8.34
C VAL A 107 -1.62 13.44 8.09
N ILE A 108 -1.92 12.60 9.09
CA ILE A 108 -1.91 11.14 8.93
C ILE A 108 -2.91 10.71 7.86
N LEU A 109 -4.15 11.21 7.94
CA LEU A 109 -5.20 10.87 6.96
C LEU A 109 -4.87 11.41 5.57
N ALA A 110 -4.33 12.61 5.47
CA ALA A 110 -3.86 13.18 4.20
C ALA A 110 -2.73 12.35 3.60
N GLY A 111 -1.81 11.84 4.43
CA GLY A 111 -0.73 10.94 3.99
C GLY A 111 -1.25 9.63 3.41
N ILE A 112 -2.28 9.03 4.01
CA ILE A 112 -2.94 7.82 3.49
C ILE A 112 -3.58 8.09 2.13
N LEU A 113 -4.30 9.20 1.99
CA LEU A 113 -4.92 9.61 0.73
C LEU A 113 -3.85 9.87 -0.35
N ALA A 114 -2.80 10.61 -0.02
CA ALA A 114 -1.70 10.90 -0.94
C ALA A 114 -1.01 9.63 -1.45
N ALA A 115 -0.77 8.65 -0.56
CA ALA A 115 -0.18 7.36 -0.93
C ALA A 115 -1.10 6.58 -1.90
N THR A 116 -2.41 6.58 -1.65
CA THR A 116 -3.40 5.93 -2.51
C THR A 116 -3.48 6.60 -3.87
N MET A 117 -3.53 7.93 -3.91
CA MET A 117 -3.57 8.71 -5.16
C MET A 117 -2.32 8.50 -6.00
N SER A 118 -1.13 8.56 -5.39
CA SER A 118 0.14 8.33 -6.09
C SER A 118 0.23 6.96 -6.77
N THR A 119 -0.33 5.93 -6.12
CA THR A 119 -0.38 4.59 -6.71
C THR A 119 -1.40 4.51 -7.84
N SER A 120 -2.59 5.09 -7.64
CA SER A 120 -3.65 5.14 -8.65
C SER A 120 -3.20 5.88 -9.92
N ASP A 121 -2.53 7.01 -9.77
CA ASP A 121 -2.01 7.80 -10.90
C ASP A 121 -1.02 6.99 -11.74
N SER A 122 -0.08 6.30 -11.10
CA SER A 122 0.90 5.48 -11.81
C SER A 122 0.27 4.28 -12.54
N GLN A 123 -0.78 3.69 -11.96
CA GLN A 123 -1.54 2.60 -12.59
C GLN A 123 -2.39 3.09 -13.76
N LEU A 124 -3.06 4.23 -13.60
CA LEU A 124 -3.86 4.84 -14.66
C LEU A 124 -2.99 5.26 -15.85
N LEU A 125 -1.82 5.85 -15.58
CA LEU A 125 -0.88 6.22 -16.62
C LEU A 125 -0.38 5.01 -17.41
N ALA A 126 -0.02 3.92 -16.72
CA ALA A 126 0.40 2.68 -17.35
C ALA A 126 -0.73 2.05 -18.18
N ALA A 127 -1.96 2.03 -17.66
CA ALA A 127 -3.12 1.52 -18.37
C ALA A 127 -3.45 2.37 -19.59
N ALA A 128 -3.48 3.70 -19.47
CA ALA A 128 -3.73 4.62 -20.58
C ALA A 128 -2.67 4.47 -21.68
N SER A 129 -1.40 4.35 -21.31
CA SER A 129 -0.30 4.11 -22.26
C SER A 129 -0.46 2.76 -22.98
N ALA A 130 -0.83 1.70 -22.27
CA ALA A 130 -1.06 0.39 -22.87
C ALA A 130 -2.23 0.42 -23.87
N VAL A 131 -3.34 1.06 -23.52
CA VAL A 131 -4.49 1.22 -24.42
C VAL A 131 -4.11 2.05 -25.64
N SER A 132 -3.46 3.19 -25.44
CA SER A 132 -3.11 4.11 -26.53
C SER A 132 -2.11 3.47 -27.49
N GLN A 133 -1.06 2.84 -27.00
CA GLN A 133 0.00 2.30 -27.85
C GLN A 133 -0.34 0.92 -28.43
N ASN A 134 -0.88 0.02 -27.64
CA ASN A 134 -1.08 -1.35 -28.09
C ASN A 134 -2.42 -1.55 -28.79
N ILE A 135 -3.49 -0.86 -28.38
CA ILE A 135 -4.80 -1.04 -28.99
C ILE A 135 -5.00 -0.02 -30.11
N VAL A 136 -4.84 1.28 -29.85
CA VAL A 136 -5.17 2.30 -30.83
C VAL A 136 -4.14 2.38 -31.96
N LYS A 137 -2.86 2.32 -31.62
CA LYS A 137 -1.80 2.43 -32.63
C LYS A 137 -1.61 1.14 -33.42
N GLU A 138 -1.53 -0.01 -32.74
CA GLU A 138 -1.25 -1.28 -33.41
C GLU A 138 -2.49 -1.90 -34.04
N PHE A 139 -3.64 -1.84 -33.37
CA PHE A 139 -4.86 -2.47 -33.87
C PHE A 139 -5.59 -1.59 -34.89
N PHE A 140 -5.66 -0.28 -34.69
CA PHE A 140 -6.35 0.64 -35.58
C PHE A 140 -5.42 1.39 -36.56
N GLY A 141 -4.10 1.18 -36.50
CA GLY A 141 -3.13 1.79 -37.40
C GLY A 141 -3.06 3.33 -37.33
N LYS A 142 -3.62 3.94 -36.29
CA LYS A 142 -3.63 5.38 -36.09
C LYS A 142 -2.42 5.84 -35.29
N ASN A 143 -1.56 6.64 -35.91
CA ASN A 143 -0.53 7.39 -35.18
C ASN A 143 -1.20 8.53 -34.40
N LEU A 144 -1.25 8.37 -33.09
CA LEU A 144 -1.57 9.46 -32.17
C LEU A 144 -0.26 10.21 -31.92
N SER A 145 -0.05 11.32 -32.62
CA SER A 145 1.04 12.26 -32.35
C SER A 145 0.69 13.13 -31.14
#